data_25b53d4def708138da5c728140506f0d
#
_entry.id   25b53d4def708138da5c728140506f0d
#
_cell.length_a   1.000
_cell.length_b   1.000
_cell.length_c   1.000
_cell.angle_alpha   90.00
_cell.angle_beta   90.00
_cell.angle_gamma   90.00
#
_symmetry.space_group_name_H-M   'P 1'
#
loop_
_entity.id
_entity.type
_entity.pdbx_description
1 polymer ?
#
loop_
_entity_poly.entity_id
_entity_poly.type
_entity_poly.pdbx_seq_one_letter_code
_entity_poly.pdbx_strand_id
1 'polypeptide(L)'
;MIAHVLQEAGHKTGMTTTVNFRIGEKVWRNEAKQTMLGRFQLQKMLRRMADAGCEYAVVETSSEGIMQFRHTFVDYDVAVFLNLSPEHLDRHKGFENYRAAKMKLFGKLARKKRSVGVYNFDDENVAHFLGIPQEVQYGYTFSHDVTHAYERSRRMVELKNVHLHASGSEFDVKNEHFTLPLLGEFNVQNAGAAICVALSQNISLEQVRKSLENFTGVPGRMELVPNNKGFAIVVDYAHEQKSLEAIYKAATETGIKQTGGKLICVFGATGGGRDTWKRPVMGQIAAQYCDEVILTNDDPYDEDQKGIIADIRKGIDHAPLVKGNIHEIIDRREAIRKAIALAQPGDAVVLTGKGGETVMVVENEKRIPWDERKIVEEELRKL
;
A
#
# COMPACT_ATOMS: atom_id res chain seq x y z
N MET A 1 -4.76 -5.16 7.83
CA MET A 1 -5.25 -4.63 9.12
C MET A 1 -6.72 -4.99 9.37
N ILE A 2 -7.73 -4.53 8.61
CA ILE A 2 -9.15 -4.81 8.87
C ILE A 2 -9.43 -6.28 9.13
N ALA A 3 -9.03 -7.18 8.21
CA ALA A 3 -9.25 -8.62 8.38
C ALA A 3 -8.53 -9.21 9.60
N HIS A 4 -7.39 -8.66 9.99
CA HIS A 4 -6.65 -9.06 11.18
C HIS A 4 -7.40 -8.66 12.44
N VAL A 5 -7.82 -7.40 12.54
CA VAL A 5 -8.56 -6.89 13.70
C VAL A 5 -9.87 -7.66 13.91
N LEU A 6 -10.63 -7.93 12.84
CA LEU A 6 -11.85 -8.72 12.92
C LEU A 6 -11.58 -10.16 13.40
N GLN A 7 -10.51 -10.79 12.89
CA GLN A 7 -10.12 -12.16 13.28
C GLN A 7 -9.69 -12.22 14.75
N GLU A 8 -8.84 -11.28 15.20
CA GLU A 8 -8.36 -11.20 16.60
C GLU A 8 -9.49 -10.85 17.58
N ALA A 9 -10.53 -10.17 17.11
CA ALA A 9 -11.74 -9.93 17.90
C ALA A 9 -12.66 -11.18 18.04
N GLY A 10 -12.25 -12.33 17.48
CA GLY A 10 -12.96 -13.59 17.58
C GLY A 10 -13.89 -13.90 16.41
N HIS A 11 -13.91 -13.04 15.39
CA HIS A 11 -14.76 -13.24 14.21
C HIS A 11 -14.02 -13.93 13.07
N LYS A 12 -14.42 -15.12 12.70
CA LYS A 12 -13.82 -15.83 11.58
C LYS A 12 -13.93 -15.02 10.29
N THR A 13 -12.79 -14.64 9.71
CA THR A 13 -12.74 -13.65 8.64
C THR A 13 -12.13 -14.23 7.36
N GLY A 14 -12.79 -13.96 6.23
CA GLY A 14 -12.26 -14.16 4.89
C GLY A 14 -11.67 -12.86 4.32
N MET A 15 -10.71 -12.99 3.40
CA MET A 15 -10.08 -11.83 2.76
C MET A 15 -9.63 -12.16 1.34
N THR A 16 -9.83 -11.20 0.41
CA THR A 16 -9.21 -11.21 -0.91
C THR A 16 -8.51 -9.89 -1.16
N THR A 17 -7.19 -9.92 -1.40
CA THR A 17 -6.38 -8.72 -1.68
C THR A 17 -5.37 -8.97 -2.80
N THR A 18 -4.67 -7.94 -3.20
CA THR A 18 -3.57 -8.01 -4.16
C THR A 18 -2.47 -8.98 -3.71
N VAL A 19 -2.18 -9.03 -2.41
CA VAL A 19 -1.05 -9.80 -1.86
C VAL A 19 -1.48 -11.18 -1.38
N ASN A 20 -2.52 -11.26 -0.56
CA ASN A 20 -2.92 -12.49 0.11
C ASN A 20 -4.43 -12.75 0.02
N PHE A 21 -4.77 -14.03 0.11
CA PHE A 21 -6.12 -14.50 0.42
C PHE A 21 -6.15 -15.11 1.82
N ARG A 22 -7.31 -15.06 2.47
CA ARG A 22 -7.55 -15.65 3.80
C ARG A 22 -8.90 -16.35 3.87
N ILE A 23 -8.95 -17.47 4.59
CA ILE A 23 -10.19 -18.09 5.09
C ILE A 23 -9.89 -18.55 6.52
N GLY A 24 -10.38 -17.80 7.51
CA GLY A 24 -10.04 -18.03 8.91
C GLY A 24 -8.52 -17.94 9.14
N GLU A 25 -7.94 -18.96 9.74
CA GLU A 25 -6.50 -19.01 10.02
C GLU A 25 -5.63 -19.27 8.79
N LYS A 26 -6.23 -19.84 7.72
CA LYS A 26 -5.47 -20.14 6.51
C LYS A 26 -5.24 -18.91 5.68
N VAL A 27 -3.97 -18.50 5.52
CA VAL A 27 -3.52 -17.41 4.66
C VAL A 27 -2.61 -17.97 3.57
N TRP A 28 -2.79 -17.50 2.32
CA TRP A 28 -1.91 -17.89 1.21
C TRP A 28 -1.74 -16.73 0.22
N ARG A 29 -0.66 -16.73 -0.53
CA ARG A 29 -0.34 -15.68 -1.51
C ARG A 29 -1.33 -15.67 -2.68
N ASN A 30 -1.61 -14.48 -3.20
CA ASN A 30 -2.40 -14.29 -4.43
C ASN A 30 -1.50 -14.46 -5.66
N GLU A 31 -1.53 -15.63 -6.28
CA GLU A 31 -0.77 -15.93 -7.50
C GLU A 31 -1.46 -15.44 -8.78
N ALA A 32 -2.71 -14.94 -8.69
CA ALA A 32 -3.48 -14.52 -9.86
C ALA A 32 -3.01 -13.17 -10.45
N LYS A 33 -2.13 -12.43 -9.78
CA LYS A 33 -1.71 -11.06 -10.16
C LYS A 33 -2.89 -10.12 -10.46
N GLN A 34 -3.98 -10.28 -9.75
CA GLN A 34 -5.18 -9.46 -9.87
C GLN A 34 -5.63 -9.02 -8.48
N THR A 35 -5.74 -7.72 -8.27
CA THR A 35 -6.27 -7.16 -7.01
C THR A 35 -7.66 -7.71 -6.73
N MET A 36 -8.54 -7.63 -7.70
CA MET A 36 -9.90 -8.16 -7.60
C MET A 36 -10.09 -9.35 -8.53
N LEU A 37 -10.44 -10.49 -7.98
CA LEU A 37 -10.72 -11.70 -8.75
C LEU A 37 -11.82 -11.48 -9.80
N GLY A 38 -11.79 -12.24 -10.89
CA GLY A 38 -12.86 -12.26 -11.89
C GLY A 38 -14.22 -12.58 -11.27
N ARG A 39 -15.32 -12.13 -11.91
CA ARG A 39 -16.70 -12.23 -11.36
C ARG A 39 -17.04 -13.58 -10.75
N PHE A 40 -16.84 -14.65 -11.50
CA PHE A 40 -17.17 -16.01 -11.01
C PHE A 40 -16.17 -16.50 -9.94
N GLN A 41 -14.89 -16.16 -10.09
CA GLN A 41 -13.86 -16.55 -9.12
C GLN A 41 -14.08 -15.85 -7.77
N LEU A 42 -14.47 -14.57 -7.78
CA LEU A 42 -14.82 -13.85 -6.57
C LEU A 42 -16.02 -14.47 -5.86
N GLN A 43 -17.10 -14.78 -6.60
CA GLN A 43 -18.27 -15.44 -6.03
C GLN A 43 -17.94 -16.83 -5.47
N LYS A 44 -17.13 -17.61 -6.18
CA LYS A 44 -16.65 -18.90 -5.68
C LYS A 44 -15.82 -18.75 -4.39
N MET A 45 -15.00 -17.71 -4.32
CA MET A 45 -14.20 -17.43 -3.12
C MET A 45 -15.09 -17.02 -1.94
N LEU A 46 -16.05 -16.11 -2.15
CA LEU A 46 -17.01 -15.71 -1.13
C LEU A 46 -17.85 -16.89 -0.65
N ARG A 47 -18.26 -17.77 -1.56
CA ARG A 47 -18.97 -19.01 -1.19
C ARG A 47 -18.10 -19.91 -0.32
N ARG A 48 -16.82 -20.10 -0.66
CA ARG A 48 -15.87 -20.88 0.16
C ARG A 48 -15.68 -20.27 1.55
N MET A 49 -15.66 -18.94 1.65
CA MET A 49 -15.60 -18.24 2.95
C MET A 49 -16.86 -18.52 3.78
N ALA A 50 -18.04 -18.42 3.16
CA ALA A 50 -19.30 -18.70 3.83
C ALA A 50 -19.40 -20.18 4.28
N ASP A 51 -19.06 -21.13 3.40
CA ASP A 51 -19.05 -22.58 3.73
C ASP A 51 -18.04 -22.91 4.84
N ALA A 52 -16.97 -22.15 4.94
CA ALA A 52 -16.00 -22.25 6.04
C ALA A 52 -16.48 -21.58 7.34
N GLY A 53 -17.65 -20.94 7.35
CA GLY A 53 -18.20 -20.24 8.51
C GLY A 53 -17.57 -18.88 8.79
N CYS A 54 -17.02 -18.21 7.76
CA CYS A 54 -16.58 -16.82 7.94
C CYS A 54 -17.77 -15.88 8.14
N GLU A 55 -17.70 -15.05 9.18
CA GLU A 55 -18.70 -14.03 9.51
C GLU A 55 -18.47 -12.75 8.69
N TYR A 56 -17.22 -12.48 8.35
CA TYR A 56 -16.80 -11.33 7.55
C TYR A 56 -16.03 -11.74 6.30
N ALA A 57 -16.18 -10.95 5.24
CA ALA A 57 -15.36 -11.01 4.05
C ALA A 57 -14.82 -9.63 3.71
N VAL A 58 -13.50 -9.46 3.76
CA VAL A 58 -12.80 -8.22 3.38
C VAL A 58 -12.35 -8.34 1.92
N VAL A 59 -12.89 -7.48 1.05
CA VAL A 59 -12.66 -7.54 -0.40
C VAL A 59 -11.97 -6.26 -0.86
N GLU A 60 -10.70 -6.35 -1.25
CA GLU A 60 -10.01 -5.24 -1.91
C GLU A 60 -10.63 -5.03 -3.29
N THR A 61 -11.18 -3.82 -3.51
CA THR A 61 -12.00 -3.52 -4.68
C THR A 61 -11.32 -2.46 -5.54
N SER A 62 -10.73 -2.91 -6.66
CA SER A 62 -10.01 -2.03 -7.59
C SER A 62 -10.96 -1.31 -8.55
N SER A 63 -10.55 -0.14 -9.04
CA SER A 63 -11.29 0.64 -10.03
C SER A 63 -11.53 -0.14 -11.34
N GLU A 64 -10.52 -0.87 -11.83
CA GLU A 64 -10.66 -1.74 -13.00
C GLU A 64 -11.66 -2.89 -12.73
N GLY A 65 -11.63 -3.47 -11.53
CA GLY A 65 -12.61 -4.48 -11.11
C GLY A 65 -14.04 -3.93 -11.12
N ILE A 66 -14.22 -2.68 -10.69
CA ILE A 66 -15.50 -1.98 -10.74
C ILE A 66 -15.96 -1.75 -12.19
N MET A 67 -15.07 -1.26 -13.07
CA MET A 67 -15.39 -1.07 -14.50
C MET A 67 -15.78 -2.37 -15.19
N GLN A 68 -15.16 -3.48 -14.81
CA GLN A 68 -15.46 -4.82 -15.32
C GLN A 68 -16.64 -5.50 -14.60
N PHE A 69 -17.39 -4.75 -13.78
CA PHE A 69 -18.57 -5.24 -13.05
C PHE A 69 -18.29 -6.41 -12.10
N ARG A 70 -17.05 -6.59 -11.62
CA ARG A 70 -16.68 -7.70 -10.72
C ARG A 70 -17.33 -7.56 -9.35
N HIS A 71 -17.65 -6.33 -8.92
CA HIS A 71 -18.32 -5.99 -7.65
C HIS A 71 -19.84 -6.16 -7.69
N THR A 72 -20.46 -6.37 -8.86
CA THR A 72 -21.92 -6.22 -9.07
C THR A 72 -22.74 -7.15 -8.20
N PHE A 73 -22.32 -8.38 -8.01
CA PHE A 73 -23.04 -9.40 -7.23
C PHE A 73 -22.51 -9.55 -5.79
N VAL A 74 -21.69 -8.65 -5.32
CA VAL A 74 -21.24 -8.60 -3.93
C VAL A 74 -22.15 -7.65 -3.17
N ASP A 75 -22.78 -8.11 -2.09
CA ASP A 75 -23.62 -7.29 -1.23
C ASP A 75 -22.79 -6.72 -0.08
N TYR A 76 -22.18 -5.55 -0.32
CA TYR A 76 -21.32 -4.89 0.66
C TYR A 76 -22.16 -4.27 1.80
N ASP A 77 -21.66 -4.38 3.03
CA ASP A 77 -22.20 -3.72 4.23
C ASP A 77 -21.40 -2.48 4.60
N VAL A 78 -20.10 -2.49 4.29
CA VAL A 78 -19.16 -1.41 4.59
C VAL A 78 -18.35 -1.08 3.33
N ALA A 79 -18.16 0.20 3.04
CA ALA A 79 -17.20 0.70 2.07
C ALA A 79 -16.18 1.62 2.74
N VAL A 80 -14.91 1.46 2.41
CA VAL A 80 -13.80 2.22 3.00
C VAL A 80 -13.10 3.02 1.91
N PHE A 81 -13.04 4.34 2.09
CA PHE A 81 -12.24 5.25 1.28
C PHE A 81 -10.95 5.57 2.03
N LEU A 82 -9.80 5.12 1.48
CA LEU A 82 -8.48 5.34 2.06
C LEU A 82 -7.83 6.61 1.51
N ASN A 83 -7.62 6.64 0.22
CA ASN A 83 -7.00 7.76 -0.50
C ASN A 83 -7.25 7.64 -2.01
N LEU A 84 -7.00 8.74 -2.72
CA LEU A 84 -7.06 8.78 -4.16
C LEU A 84 -5.94 9.66 -4.72
N SER A 85 -5.10 9.09 -5.58
CA SER A 85 -4.07 9.80 -6.33
C SER A 85 -4.17 9.46 -7.81
N PRO A 86 -3.66 10.31 -8.71
CA PRO A 86 -3.62 10.02 -10.13
C PRO A 86 -2.89 8.72 -10.43
N GLU A 87 -3.64 7.73 -10.92
CA GLU A 87 -3.17 6.40 -11.30
C GLU A 87 -4.09 5.83 -12.39
N HIS A 88 -3.58 4.93 -13.23
CA HIS A 88 -4.35 4.28 -14.28
C HIS A 88 -5.08 5.27 -15.24
N LEU A 89 -4.49 6.46 -15.45
CA LEU A 89 -5.13 7.54 -16.23
C LEU A 89 -5.42 7.10 -17.67
N ASP A 90 -4.54 6.32 -18.29
CA ASP A 90 -4.72 5.79 -19.63
C ASP A 90 -5.92 4.84 -19.71
N ARG A 91 -6.08 3.97 -18.73
CA ARG A 91 -7.18 3.01 -18.63
C ARG A 91 -8.53 3.67 -18.41
N HIS A 92 -8.57 4.70 -17.58
CA HIS A 92 -9.78 5.43 -17.23
C HIS A 92 -10.05 6.63 -18.14
N LYS A 93 -9.12 7.00 -19.04
CA LYS A 93 -9.21 8.22 -19.85
C LYS A 93 -9.34 9.49 -19.00
N GLY A 94 -8.54 9.57 -17.93
CA GLY A 94 -8.45 10.71 -17.04
C GLY A 94 -8.86 10.45 -15.59
N PHE A 95 -8.43 11.36 -14.71
CA PHE A 95 -8.59 11.24 -13.27
C PHE A 95 -10.05 11.29 -12.81
N GLU A 96 -10.89 12.12 -13.42
CA GLU A 96 -12.31 12.24 -13.09
C GLU A 96 -13.05 10.91 -13.30
N ASN A 97 -12.76 10.21 -14.40
CA ASN A 97 -13.34 8.90 -14.66
C ASN A 97 -12.83 7.84 -13.69
N TYR A 98 -11.56 7.91 -13.31
CA TYR A 98 -10.98 7.03 -12.30
C TYR A 98 -11.66 7.21 -10.94
N ARG A 99 -11.82 8.47 -10.48
CA ARG A 99 -12.57 8.82 -9.27
C ARG A 99 -14.02 8.33 -9.35
N ALA A 100 -14.71 8.64 -10.45
CA ALA A 100 -16.10 8.22 -10.68
C ALA A 100 -16.26 6.69 -10.65
N ALA A 101 -15.28 5.94 -11.17
CA ALA A 101 -15.29 4.49 -11.12
C ALA A 101 -15.25 3.99 -9.66
N LYS A 102 -14.37 4.52 -8.81
CA LYS A 102 -14.31 4.16 -7.38
C LYS A 102 -15.56 4.56 -6.61
N MET A 103 -16.15 5.71 -6.92
CA MET A 103 -17.40 6.18 -6.29
C MET A 103 -18.59 5.25 -6.51
N LYS A 104 -18.60 4.43 -7.58
CA LYS A 104 -19.66 3.44 -7.84
C LYS A 104 -19.83 2.43 -6.71
N LEU A 105 -18.76 2.07 -5.98
CA LEU A 105 -18.85 1.21 -4.80
C LEU A 105 -19.74 1.84 -3.73
N PHE A 106 -19.52 3.10 -3.42
CA PHE A 106 -20.31 3.86 -2.44
C PHE A 106 -21.74 4.08 -2.91
N GLY A 107 -21.94 4.37 -4.21
CA GLY A 107 -23.27 4.48 -4.81
C GLY A 107 -24.07 3.18 -4.77
N LYS A 108 -23.40 2.02 -4.87
CA LYS A 108 -24.05 0.73 -4.68
C LYS A 108 -24.44 0.51 -3.22
N LEU A 109 -23.53 0.80 -2.29
CA LEU A 109 -23.74 0.65 -0.86
C LEU A 109 -24.87 1.55 -0.34
N ALA A 110 -24.99 2.77 -0.84
CA ALA A 110 -26.03 3.75 -0.44
C ALA A 110 -27.47 3.25 -0.67
N ARG A 111 -27.66 2.23 -1.50
CA ARG A 111 -28.98 1.62 -1.74
C ARG A 111 -29.39 0.62 -0.66
N LYS A 112 -28.46 0.29 0.24
CA LYS A 112 -28.66 -0.71 1.28
C LYS A 112 -29.01 -0.05 2.60
N LYS A 113 -29.97 -0.63 3.33
CA LYS A 113 -30.23 -0.29 4.72
C LYS A 113 -29.02 -0.68 5.59
N ARG A 114 -28.70 0.12 6.60
CA ARG A 114 -27.54 -0.06 7.49
C ARG A 114 -26.18 0.01 6.78
N SER A 115 -26.13 0.76 5.68
CA SER A 115 -24.88 1.01 4.97
C SER A 115 -23.88 1.80 5.83
N VAL A 116 -22.63 1.36 5.86
CA VAL A 116 -21.54 2.03 6.61
C VAL A 116 -20.49 2.54 5.63
N GLY A 117 -20.24 3.85 5.66
CA GLY A 117 -19.11 4.47 4.96
C GLY A 117 -17.98 4.80 5.95
N VAL A 118 -16.75 4.49 5.59
CA VAL A 118 -15.54 4.89 6.32
C VAL A 118 -14.68 5.76 5.43
N TYR A 119 -14.24 6.92 5.92
CA TYR A 119 -13.60 7.94 5.09
C TYR A 119 -12.33 8.48 5.73
N ASN A 120 -11.29 8.64 4.92
CA ASN A 120 -10.09 9.41 5.25
C ASN A 120 -10.37 10.89 5.00
N PHE A 121 -10.39 11.70 6.04
CA PHE A 121 -10.65 13.14 5.94
C PHE A 121 -9.41 13.95 5.60
N ASP A 122 -8.23 13.34 5.62
CA ASP A 122 -6.98 13.98 5.20
C ASP A 122 -6.75 13.92 3.68
N ASP A 123 -7.60 13.16 2.94
CA ASP A 123 -7.53 13.10 1.48
C ASP A 123 -8.40 14.20 0.83
N GLU A 124 -7.83 14.96 -0.07
CA GLU A 124 -8.48 16.08 -0.79
C GLU A 124 -9.73 15.66 -1.59
N ASN A 125 -9.84 14.39 -1.96
CA ASN A 125 -10.98 13.87 -2.73
C ASN A 125 -12.14 13.40 -1.85
N VAL A 126 -12.00 13.42 -0.51
CA VAL A 126 -13.01 12.88 0.41
C VAL A 126 -14.41 13.48 0.20
N ALA A 127 -14.49 14.77 -0.12
CA ALA A 127 -15.76 15.49 -0.33
C ALA A 127 -16.63 14.83 -1.42
N HIS A 128 -16.03 14.28 -2.47
CA HIS A 128 -16.75 13.60 -3.54
C HIS A 128 -17.44 12.32 -3.04
N PHE A 129 -16.76 11.56 -2.18
CA PHE A 129 -17.30 10.32 -1.59
C PHE A 129 -18.36 10.60 -0.52
N LEU A 130 -18.17 11.65 0.26
CA LEU A 130 -19.16 12.13 1.25
C LEU A 130 -20.46 12.62 0.61
N GLY A 131 -20.41 13.08 -0.65
CA GLY A 131 -21.59 13.42 -1.43
C GLY A 131 -22.51 12.23 -1.75
N ILE A 132 -22.07 10.98 -1.48
CA ILE A 132 -22.89 9.77 -1.61
C ILE A 132 -23.30 9.32 -0.20
N PRO A 133 -24.51 9.63 0.26
CA PRO A 133 -24.90 9.43 1.65
C PRO A 133 -24.93 7.94 2.02
N GLN A 134 -24.35 7.60 3.17
CA GLN A 134 -24.49 6.31 3.82
C GLN A 134 -25.28 6.51 5.11
N GLU A 135 -26.00 5.47 5.58
CA GLU A 135 -26.80 5.56 6.79
C GLU A 135 -25.94 5.84 8.04
N VAL A 136 -24.75 5.20 8.10
CA VAL A 136 -23.78 5.42 9.15
C VAL A 136 -22.44 5.82 8.50
N GLN A 137 -21.85 6.90 9.01
CA GLN A 137 -20.57 7.39 8.51
C GLN A 137 -19.55 7.46 9.65
N TYR A 138 -18.37 6.92 9.39
CA TYR A 138 -17.17 7.06 10.21
C TYR A 138 -16.12 7.86 9.45
N GLY A 139 -15.36 8.66 10.14
CA GLY A 139 -14.20 9.36 9.59
C GLY A 139 -12.98 9.17 10.45
N TYR A 140 -11.81 9.27 9.85
CA TYR A 140 -10.56 9.37 10.59
C TYR A 140 -9.69 10.47 9.99
N THR A 141 -8.88 11.10 10.85
CA THR A 141 -8.04 12.24 10.49
C THR A 141 -6.96 12.49 11.53
N PHE A 142 -5.88 13.14 11.12
CA PHE A 142 -4.89 13.74 12.01
C PHE A 142 -5.29 15.14 12.49
N SER A 143 -6.23 15.79 11.82
CA SER A 143 -6.60 17.19 12.06
C SER A 143 -7.72 17.34 13.08
N HIS A 144 -7.43 18.05 14.18
CA HIS A 144 -8.44 18.40 15.18
C HIS A 144 -9.55 19.29 14.62
N ASP A 145 -9.24 20.24 13.75
CA ASP A 145 -10.21 21.18 13.19
C ASP A 145 -11.27 20.48 12.33
N VAL A 146 -10.89 19.42 11.64
CA VAL A 146 -11.81 18.59 10.83
C VAL A 146 -12.80 17.87 11.72
N THR A 147 -12.39 17.37 12.89
CA THR A 147 -13.28 16.66 13.81
C THR A 147 -14.41 17.56 14.29
N HIS A 148 -14.14 18.79 14.69
CA HIS A 148 -15.16 19.75 15.15
C HIS A 148 -16.19 20.10 14.07
N ALA A 149 -15.77 20.23 12.81
CA ALA A 149 -16.67 20.56 11.71
C ALA A 149 -17.70 19.46 11.41
N TYR A 150 -17.34 18.18 11.68
CA TYR A 150 -18.13 17.02 11.28
C TYR A 150 -18.68 16.16 12.44
N GLU A 151 -18.37 16.48 13.70
CA GLU A 151 -18.74 15.68 14.89
C GLU A 151 -20.24 15.42 15.05
N ARG A 152 -21.09 16.37 14.63
CA ARG A 152 -22.55 16.29 14.81
C ARG A 152 -23.23 15.25 13.92
N SER A 153 -22.60 14.86 12.80
CA SER A 153 -23.22 13.98 11.80
C SER A 153 -22.45 12.71 11.54
N ARG A 154 -21.21 12.58 12.07
CA ARG A 154 -20.29 11.48 11.80
C ARG A 154 -19.54 11.05 13.04
N ARG A 155 -19.18 9.77 13.09
CA ARG A 155 -18.38 9.22 14.17
C ARG A 155 -16.90 9.38 13.81
N MET A 156 -16.27 10.43 14.35
CA MET A 156 -14.87 10.76 14.03
C MET A 156 -13.88 10.05 14.96
N VAL A 157 -12.81 9.55 14.35
CA VAL A 157 -11.62 9.01 15.00
C VAL A 157 -10.46 9.96 14.71
N GLU A 158 -10.00 10.67 15.71
CA GLU A 158 -8.86 11.56 15.63
C GLU A 158 -7.60 10.79 16.04
N LEU A 159 -6.59 10.83 15.19
CA LEU A 159 -5.28 10.17 15.38
C LEU A 159 -4.33 11.24 15.96
N LYS A 160 -4.10 11.20 17.27
CA LYS A 160 -3.32 12.22 18.01
C LYS A 160 -1.93 11.71 18.36
N ASN A 161 -1.05 12.64 18.71
CA ASN A 161 0.25 12.37 19.31
C ASN A 161 1.03 11.31 18.52
N VAL A 162 1.05 11.46 17.19
CA VAL A 162 1.69 10.48 16.31
C VAL A 162 3.21 10.60 16.44
N HIS A 163 3.84 9.53 16.87
CA HIS A 163 5.28 9.38 16.94
C HIS A 163 5.75 8.26 16.03
N LEU A 164 6.63 8.61 15.09
CA LEU A 164 7.19 7.67 14.13
C LEU A 164 8.65 7.36 14.51
N HIS A 165 8.98 6.06 14.58
CA HIS A 165 10.34 5.62 14.93
C HIS A 165 10.73 4.34 14.15
N ALA A 166 12.01 3.95 14.23
CA ALA A 166 12.57 2.87 13.41
C ALA A 166 11.98 1.47 13.66
N SER A 167 11.28 1.28 14.77
CA SER A 167 10.63 0.00 15.13
C SER A 167 9.11 0.01 14.96
N GLY A 168 8.51 1.15 14.59
CA GLY A 168 7.06 1.25 14.44
C GLY A 168 6.52 2.67 14.56
N SER A 169 5.27 2.75 14.95
CA SER A 169 4.55 4.01 15.14
C SER A 169 3.72 3.95 16.41
N GLU A 170 3.58 5.05 17.10
CA GLU A 170 2.72 5.23 18.27
C GLU A 170 1.75 6.37 18.02
N PHE A 171 0.53 6.25 18.51
CA PHE A 171 -0.49 7.28 18.40
C PHE A 171 -1.61 7.07 19.41
N ASP A 172 -2.40 8.12 19.66
CA ASP A 172 -3.53 8.07 20.57
C ASP A 172 -4.86 8.18 19.81
N VAL A 173 -5.86 7.42 20.26
CA VAL A 173 -7.26 7.57 19.85
C VAL A 173 -8.11 7.66 21.10
N LYS A 174 -8.75 8.80 21.33
CA LYS A 174 -9.46 9.10 22.58
C LYS A 174 -8.51 8.94 23.78
N ASN A 175 -8.78 7.98 24.66
CA ASN A 175 -8.00 7.71 25.86
C ASN A 175 -7.15 6.43 25.75
N GLU A 176 -7.04 5.84 24.56
CA GLU A 176 -6.25 4.64 24.29
C GLU A 176 -4.97 4.99 23.55
N HIS A 177 -3.86 4.53 24.07
CA HIS A 177 -2.55 4.61 23.42
C HIS A 177 -2.31 3.36 22.56
N PHE A 178 -1.97 3.57 21.28
CA PHE A 178 -1.74 2.51 20.30
C PHE A 178 -0.26 2.41 19.97
N THR A 179 0.25 1.18 19.97
CA THR A 179 1.55 0.84 19.38
C THR A 179 1.32 0.00 18.14
N LEU A 180 1.91 0.40 17.04
CA LEU A 180 1.80 -0.28 15.74
C LEU A 180 3.21 -0.65 15.27
N PRO A 181 3.57 -1.94 15.16
CA PRO A 181 4.90 -2.36 14.70
C PRO A 181 5.08 -2.20 13.19
N LEU A 182 4.59 -1.09 12.65
CA LEU A 182 4.69 -0.70 11.24
C LEU A 182 5.17 0.74 11.14
N LEU A 183 5.99 0.97 10.12
CA LEU A 183 6.65 2.22 9.86
C LEU A 183 5.80 3.14 9.00
N GLY A 184 5.93 4.45 9.23
CA GLY A 184 5.38 5.49 8.38
C GLY A 184 3.95 5.89 8.69
N GLU A 185 3.70 7.19 8.53
CA GLU A 185 2.42 7.85 8.81
C GLU A 185 1.23 7.21 8.06
N PHE A 186 1.46 6.76 6.83
CA PHE A 186 0.42 6.08 6.05
C PHE A 186 -0.09 4.78 6.70
N ASN A 187 0.73 4.10 7.53
CA ASN A 187 0.28 2.94 8.29
C ASN A 187 -0.55 3.34 9.50
N VAL A 188 -0.32 4.51 10.09
CA VAL A 188 -1.21 5.09 11.10
C VAL A 188 -2.57 5.44 10.48
N GLN A 189 -2.61 6.00 9.26
CA GLN A 189 -3.85 6.21 8.51
C GLN A 189 -4.58 4.89 8.23
N ASN A 190 -3.85 3.85 7.80
CA ASN A 190 -4.42 2.52 7.59
C ASN A 190 -5.00 1.92 8.88
N ALA A 191 -4.35 2.17 10.03
CA ALA A 191 -4.88 1.79 11.35
C ALA A 191 -6.16 2.58 11.68
N GLY A 192 -6.21 3.88 11.37
CA GLY A 192 -7.42 4.70 11.52
C GLY A 192 -8.63 4.12 10.77
N ALA A 193 -8.42 3.67 9.53
CA ALA A 193 -9.46 3.00 8.76
C ALA A 193 -9.91 1.68 9.43
N ALA A 194 -8.96 0.87 9.91
CA ALA A 194 -9.27 -0.39 10.59
C ALA A 194 -10.02 -0.17 11.91
N ILE A 195 -9.65 0.86 12.68
CA ILE A 195 -10.35 1.29 13.90
C ILE A 195 -11.79 1.66 13.56
N CYS A 196 -12.02 2.50 12.55
CA CYS A 196 -13.36 2.90 12.13
C CYS A 196 -14.24 1.71 11.75
N VAL A 197 -13.70 0.77 10.95
CA VAL A 197 -14.41 -0.46 10.58
C VAL A 197 -14.76 -1.28 11.83
N ALA A 198 -13.81 -1.51 12.73
CA ALA A 198 -14.00 -2.28 13.95
C ALA A 198 -15.09 -1.67 14.85
N LEU A 199 -15.02 -0.35 15.07
CA LEU A 199 -16.04 0.38 15.85
C LEU A 199 -17.43 0.28 15.21
N SER A 200 -17.52 0.24 13.88
CA SER A 200 -18.79 0.06 13.17
C SER A 200 -19.39 -1.33 13.36
N GLN A 201 -18.56 -2.30 13.75
CA GLN A 201 -18.95 -3.68 14.08
C GLN A 201 -19.05 -3.92 15.59
N ASN A 202 -19.05 -2.86 16.40
CA ASN A 202 -19.13 -2.90 17.88
C ASN A 202 -17.92 -3.57 18.56
N ILE A 203 -16.78 -3.63 17.91
CA ILE A 203 -15.51 -4.07 18.52
C ILE A 203 -14.94 -2.88 19.30
N SER A 204 -14.54 -3.10 20.55
CA SER A 204 -14.02 -2.04 21.42
C SER A 204 -12.63 -1.53 20.99
N LEU A 205 -12.30 -0.28 21.34
CA LEU A 205 -10.97 0.27 21.08
C LEU A 205 -9.86 -0.56 21.74
N GLU A 206 -10.10 -1.08 22.92
CA GLU A 206 -9.14 -1.94 23.62
C GLU A 206 -8.83 -3.23 22.83
N GLN A 207 -9.86 -3.89 22.27
CA GLN A 207 -9.67 -5.06 21.42
C GLN A 207 -8.88 -4.71 20.15
N VAL A 208 -9.22 -3.58 19.51
CA VAL A 208 -8.51 -3.11 18.32
C VAL A 208 -7.04 -2.80 18.62
N ARG A 209 -6.77 -2.13 19.75
CA ARG A 209 -5.41 -1.83 20.21
C ARG A 209 -4.57 -3.10 20.34
N LYS A 210 -5.06 -4.08 21.11
CA LYS A 210 -4.38 -5.37 21.28
C LYS A 210 -4.13 -6.09 19.95
N SER A 211 -5.07 -6.02 19.02
CA SER A 211 -4.94 -6.62 17.69
C SER A 211 -3.86 -5.94 16.86
N LEU A 212 -3.79 -4.59 16.88
CA LEU A 212 -2.83 -3.83 16.09
C LEU A 212 -1.40 -3.94 16.63
N GLU A 213 -1.21 -4.08 17.94
CA GLU A 213 0.08 -4.36 18.57
C GLU A 213 0.73 -5.66 18.05
N ASN A 214 -0.09 -6.63 17.65
CA ASN A 214 0.36 -7.93 17.13
C ASN A 214 0.37 -8.00 15.60
N PHE A 215 0.07 -6.90 14.89
CA PHE A 215 0.01 -6.92 13.45
C PHE A 215 1.41 -6.80 12.82
N THR A 216 1.95 -7.91 12.34
CA THR A 216 3.32 -8.01 11.80
C THR A 216 3.49 -7.47 10.37
N GLY A 217 2.46 -6.85 9.80
CA GLY A 217 2.52 -6.27 8.46
C GLY A 217 2.04 -7.18 7.34
N VAL A 218 2.35 -6.79 6.12
CA VAL A 218 2.01 -7.50 4.89
C VAL A 218 3.29 -7.68 4.07
N PRO A 219 3.57 -8.87 3.54
CA PRO A 219 4.76 -9.08 2.70
C PRO A 219 4.88 -8.04 1.58
N GLY A 220 6.05 -7.43 1.45
CA GLY A 220 6.33 -6.39 0.47
C GLY A 220 5.57 -5.08 0.64
N ARG A 221 5.17 -4.75 1.85
CA ARG A 221 4.60 -3.46 2.24
C ARG A 221 5.36 -2.90 3.44
N MET A 222 6.30 -1.98 3.19
CA MET A 222 7.24 -1.47 4.19
C MET A 222 7.89 -2.60 5.01
N GLU A 223 8.23 -3.69 4.35
CA GLU A 223 8.74 -4.90 4.98
C GLU A 223 10.23 -4.76 5.27
N LEU A 224 10.59 -4.72 6.55
CA LEU A 224 11.99 -4.77 6.98
C LEU A 224 12.55 -6.18 6.79
N VAL A 225 13.70 -6.28 6.10
CA VAL A 225 14.44 -7.54 5.98
C VAL A 225 15.51 -7.59 7.07
N PRO A 226 15.39 -8.51 8.04
CA PRO A 226 16.35 -8.62 9.13
C PRO A 226 17.76 -8.94 8.63
N ASN A 227 18.76 -8.23 9.14
CA ASN A 227 20.15 -8.51 8.87
C ASN A 227 21.03 -8.02 10.03
N ASN A 228 22.31 -8.45 10.08
CA ASN A 228 23.29 -8.09 11.09
C ASN A 228 24.42 -7.19 10.55
N LYS A 229 24.19 -6.51 9.43
CA LYS A 229 25.22 -5.70 8.75
C LYS A 229 25.23 -4.24 9.20
N GLY A 230 24.31 -3.84 10.09
CA GLY A 230 24.23 -2.48 10.64
C GLY A 230 23.50 -1.45 9.76
N PHE A 231 22.97 -1.84 8.60
CA PHE A 231 22.09 -1.02 7.77
C PHE A 231 20.70 -1.64 7.65
N ALA A 232 19.71 -0.82 7.34
CA ALA A 232 18.35 -1.29 7.15
C ALA A 232 18.09 -1.68 5.68
N ILE A 233 17.22 -2.67 5.45
CA ILE A 233 16.69 -2.98 4.13
C ILE A 233 15.17 -3.04 4.19
N VAL A 234 14.52 -2.28 3.31
CA VAL A 234 13.06 -2.21 3.18
C VAL A 234 12.65 -2.70 1.81
N VAL A 235 11.66 -3.61 1.77
CA VAL A 235 11.00 -4.07 0.55
C VAL A 235 9.59 -3.52 0.51
N ASP A 236 9.23 -2.81 -0.56
CA ASP A 236 7.91 -2.21 -0.73
C ASP A 236 7.38 -2.31 -2.16
N TYR A 237 6.08 -2.19 -2.31
CA TYR A 237 5.38 -2.22 -3.60
C TYR A 237 5.23 -0.83 -4.24
N ALA A 238 5.67 0.23 -3.60
CA ALA A 238 5.52 1.60 -4.10
C ALA A 238 6.01 1.71 -5.55
N HIS A 239 5.12 2.09 -6.44
CA HIS A 239 5.35 2.23 -7.89
C HIS A 239 4.61 3.43 -8.49
N GLU A 240 4.06 4.27 -7.62
CA GLU A 240 3.34 5.49 -7.91
C GLU A 240 3.96 6.68 -7.21
N GLN A 241 3.74 7.89 -7.73
CA GLN A 241 4.32 9.13 -7.22
C GLN A 241 4.16 9.28 -5.69
N LYS A 242 2.92 9.31 -5.21
CA LYS A 242 2.63 9.52 -3.77
C LYS A 242 3.18 8.40 -2.90
N SER A 243 3.10 7.14 -3.36
CA SER A 243 3.61 6.00 -2.59
C SER A 243 5.14 5.99 -2.53
N LEU A 244 5.81 6.35 -3.63
CA LEU A 244 7.27 6.43 -3.67
C LEU A 244 7.80 7.55 -2.75
N GLU A 245 7.16 8.71 -2.79
CA GLU A 245 7.47 9.81 -1.89
C GLU A 245 7.26 9.44 -0.43
N ALA A 246 6.12 8.82 -0.11
CA ALA A 246 5.78 8.39 1.25
C ALA A 246 6.78 7.38 1.83
N ILE A 247 7.25 6.41 1.01
CA ILE A 247 8.22 5.41 1.46
C ILE A 247 9.60 6.03 1.71
N TYR A 248 10.07 6.91 0.82
CA TYR A 248 11.36 7.58 0.97
C TYR A 248 11.36 8.56 2.15
N LYS A 249 10.26 9.29 2.34
CA LYS A 249 10.05 10.14 3.50
C LYS A 249 10.06 9.32 4.78
N ALA A 250 9.30 8.22 4.84
CA ALA A 250 9.29 7.33 5.99
C ALA A 250 10.70 6.79 6.29
N ALA A 251 11.45 6.32 5.29
CA ALA A 251 12.81 5.82 5.48
C ALA A 251 13.77 6.88 6.04
N THR A 252 13.52 8.17 5.75
CA THR A 252 14.35 9.29 6.21
C THR A 252 13.94 9.77 7.60
N GLU A 253 12.65 9.89 7.88
CA GLU A 253 12.11 10.55 9.07
C GLU A 253 11.93 9.62 10.27
N THR A 254 11.76 8.31 10.05
CA THR A 254 11.51 7.35 11.15
C THR A 254 12.78 6.81 11.81
N GLY A 255 13.97 7.23 11.35
CA GLY A 255 15.24 6.76 11.87
C GLY A 255 15.69 5.39 11.33
N ILE A 256 15.04 4.86 10.28
CA ILE A 256 15.52 3.68 9.56
C ILE A 256 16.89 4.00 8.94
N LYS A 257 16.98 5.12 8.26
CA LYS A 257 18.24 5.76 7.89
C LYS A 257 18.73 6.54 9.10
N GLN A 258 19.88 6.17 9.65
CA GLN A 258 20.47 6.87 10.79
C GLN A 258 20.97 8.26 10.39
N THR A 259 21.17 9.14 11.36
CA THR A 259 21.76 10.45 11.13
C THR A 259 23.13 10.32 10.48
N GLY A 260 23.33 10.96 9.33
CA GLY A 260 24.54 10.85 8.52
C GLY A 260 24.63 9.63 7.59
N GLY A 261 23.70 8.67 7.71
CA GLY A 261 23.61 7.55 6.76
C GLY A 261 23.01 7.96 5.42
N LYS A 262 23.19 7.12 4.42
CA LYS A 262 22.66 7.29 3.06
C LYS A 262 21.33 6.59 2.88
N LEU A 263 20.48 7.13 1.99
CA LEU A 263 19.32 6.46 1.44
C LEU A 263 19.68 5.91 0.04
N ILE A 264 19.69 4.59 -0.11
CA ILE A 264 20.01 3.86 -1.33
C ILE A 264 18.70 3.30 -1.90
N CYS A 265 18.28 3.82 -3.06
CA CYS A 265 16.98 3.49 -3.65
C CYS A 265 17.14 2.61 -4.89
N VAL A 266 16.42 1.49 -4.92
CA VAL A 266 16.36 0.58 -6.07
C VAL A 266 14.95 0.53 -6.59
N PHE A 267 14.71 0.94 -7.83
CA PHE A 267 13.39 0.90 -8.43
C PHE A 267 13.45 0.89 -9.96
N GLY A 268 12.31 0.55 -10.54
CA GLY A 268 12.04 0.62 -11.96
C GLY A 268 10.61 1.09 -12.22
N ALA A 269 10.16 0.96 -13.44
CA ALA A 269 8.77 1.20 -13.80
C ALA A 269 8.26 0.06 -14.68
N THR A 270 6.98 -0.25 -14.52
CA THR A 270 6.29 -1.24 -15.35
C THR A 270 6.25 -0.79 -16.81
N GLY A 271 6.55 -1.70 -17.72
CA GLY A 271 6.47 -1.50 -19.16
C GLY A 271 5.07 -1.74 -19.74
N GLY A 272 5.04 -2.09 -21.03
CA GLY A 272 3.79 -2.30 -21.77
C GLY A 272 3.04 -1.02 -22.07
N GLY A 273 3.72 0.12 -22.14
CA GLY A 273 3.16 1.42 -22.46
C GLY A 273 2.20 2.00 -21.43
N ARG A 274 2.20 1.49 -20.19
CA ARG A 274 1.28 1.92 -19.14
C ARG A 274 1.82 3.13 -18.40
N ASP A 275 0.96 4.16 -18.23
CA ASP A 275 1.24 5.34 -17.40
C ASP A 275 2.69 5.86 -17.54
N THR A 276 3.19 5.94 -18.77
CA THR A 276 4.59 6.34 -19.07
C THR A 276 4.92 7.73 -18.54
N TRP A 277 3.92 8.59 -18.42
CA TRP A 277 4.01 9.94 -17.87
C TRP A 277 4.60 9.98 -16.45
N LYS A 278 4.40 8.92 -15.65
CA LYS A 278 4.89 8.87 -14.26
C LYS A 278 6.39 8.60 -14.15
N ARG A 279 7.03 8.01 -15.17
CA ARG A 279 8.45 7.62 -15.15
C ARG A 279 9.37 8.79 -14.82
N PRO A 280 9.30 9.94 -15.52
CA PRO A 280 10.13 11.09 -15.15
C PRO A 280 9.78 11.64 -13.76
N VAL A 281 8.52 11.62 -13.35
CA VAL A 281 8.11 12.09 -12.02
C VAL A 281 8.72 11.23 -10.92
N MET A 282 8.74 9.89 -11.09
CA MET A 282 9.41 8.98 -10.17
C MET A 282 10.92 9.26 -10.08
N GLY A 283 11.55 9.59 -11.21
CA GLY A 283 12.95 10.02 -11.27
C GLY A 283 13.22 11.30 -10.47
N GLN A 284 12.36 12.31 -10.60
CA GLN A 284 12.46 13.57 -9.84
C GLN A 284 12.37 13.33 -8.33
N ILE A 285 11.43 12.48 -7.90
CA ILE A 285 11.27 12.12 -6.49
C ILE A 285 12.54 11.41 -5.97
N ALA A 286 13.05 10.44 -6.71
CA ALA A 286 14.28 9.76 -6.32
C ALA A 286 15.47 10.72 -6.21
N ALA A 287 15.63 11.66 -7.14
CA ALA A 287 16.68 12.69 -7.09
C ALA A 287 16.60 13.56 -5.84
N GLN A 288 15.40 13.84 -5.34
CA GLN A 288 15.17 14.66 -4.17
C GLN A 288 15.53 13.95 -2.85
N TYR A 289 15.26 12.67 -2.74
CA TYR A 289 15.35 11.93 -1.48
C TYR A 289 16.60 11.05 -1.38
N CYS A 290 17.04 10.42 -2.47
CA CYS A 290 17.99 9.33 -2.44
C CYS A 290 19.44 9.81 -2.63
N ASP A 291 20.36 9.28 -1.83
CA ASP A 291 21.81 9.55 -1.93
C ASP A 291 22.50 8.63 -2.96
N GLU A 292 21.91 7.45 -3.22
CA GLU A 292 22.29 6.54 -4.31
C GLU A 292 21.01 6.07 -5.01
N VAL A 293 20.93 6.21 -6.31
CA VAL A 293 19.78 5.79 -7.13
C VAL A 293 20.20 4.66 -8.05
N ILE A 294 19.52 3.51 -7.97
CA ILE A 294 19.77 2.37 -8.83
C ILE A 294 18.51 2.09 -9.64
N LEU A 295 18.55 2.44 -10.93
CA LEU A 295 17.49 2.22 -11.88
C LEU A 295 17.59 0.82 -12.46
N THR A 296 16.48 0.08 -12.45
CA THR A 296 16.46 -1.32 -12.86
C THR A 296 15.11 -1.72 -13.46
N ASN A 297 14.99 -2.98 -13.88
CA ASN A 297 13.72 -3.54 -14.34
C ASN A 297 12.70 -3.69 -13.21
N ASP A 298 11.43 -3.58 -13.62
CA ASP A 298 10.28 -4.07 -12.87
C ASP A 298 9.56 -5.15 -13.73
N ASP A 299 8.39 -4.92 -14.28
CA ASP A 299 7.73 -5.80 -15.27
C ASP A 299 7.85 -5.13 -16.65
N PRO A 300 8.91 -5.38 -17.44
CA PRO A 300 9.13 -4.66 -18.71
C PRO A 300 8.13 -5.08 -19.80
N TYR A 301 7.55 -6.27 -19.73
CA TYR A 301 6.77 -6.84 -20.83
C TYR A 301 7.57 -6.85 -22.13
N ASP A 302 6.98 -6.43 -23.25
CA ASP A 302 7.61 -6.33 -24.57
C ASP A 302 8.26 -4.95 -24.85
N GLU A 303 8.32 -4.06 -23.83
CA GLU A 303 8.88 -2.72 -23.98
C GLU A 303 10.41 -2.74 -23.79
N ASP A 304 11.12 -1.87 -24.51
CA ASP A 304 12.57 -1.75 -24.35
C ASP A 304 12.96 -1.30 -22.95
N GLN A 305 13.67 -2.17 -22.26
CA GLN A 305 14.08 -1.99 -20.86
C GLN A 305 14.98 -0.76 -20.67
N LYS A 306 15.86 -0.48 -21.65
CA LYS A 306 16.71 0.71 -21.64
C LYS A 306 15.91 1.98 -21.84
N GLY A 307 14.87 1.93 -22.68
CA GLY A 307 13.93 3.03 -22.90
C GLY A 307 13.18 3.38 -21.62
N ILE A 308 12.70 2.39 -20.87
CA ILE A 308 12.03 2.60 -19.58
C ILE A 308 12.96 3.30 -18.58
N ILE A 309 14.20 2.82 -18.45
CA ILE A 309 15.22 3.41 -17.57
C ILE A 309 15.55 4.84 -18.02
N ALA A 310 15.71 5.06 -19.31
CA ALA A 310 15.99 6.40 -19.86
C ALA A 310 14.87 7.39 -19.59
N ASP A 311 13.60 6.97 -19.61
CA ASP A 311 12.48 7.85 -19.26
C ASP A 311 12.49 8.25 -17.77
N ILE A 312 12.84 7.33 -16.87
CA ILE A 312 13.03 7.66 -15.44
C ILE A 312 14.21 8.61 -15.29
N ARG A 313 15.33 8.33 -15.98
CA ARG A 313 16.56 9.11 -15.94
C ARG A 313 16.34 10.55 -16.37
N LYS A 314 15.53 10.82 -17.40
CA LYS A 314 15.15 12.19 -17.80
C LYS A 314 14.61 13.01 -16.63
N GLY A 315 13.81 12.39 -15.75
CA GLY A 315 13.28 13.07 -14.57
C GLY A 315 14.37 13.44 -13.57
N ILE A 316 15.36 12.58 -13.36
CA ILE A 316 16.50 12.85 -12.50
C ILE A 316 17.34 14.00 -13.06
N ASP A 317 17.66 13.94 -14.36
CA ASP A 317 18.52 14.95 -15.04
C ASP A 317 17.89 16.35 -15.06
N HIS A 318 16.55 16.43 -15.00
CA HIS A 318 15.81 17.70 -14.93
C HIS A 318 15.42 18.11 -13.50
N ALA A 319 15.83 17.34 -12.48
CA ALA A 319 15.54 17.69 -11.11
C ALA A 319 16.37 18.92 -10.68
N PRO A 320 15.78 19.87 -9.91
CA PRO A 320 16.48 21.07 -9.46
C PRO A 320 17.65 20.77 -8.51
N LEU A 321 17.63 19.61 -7.89
CA LEU A 321 18.67 19.12 -7.00
C LEU A 321 18.82 17.61 -7.19
N VAL A 322 20.04 17.17 -7.53
CA VAL A 322 20.40 15.74 -7.56
C VAL A 322 21.35 15.49 -6.40
N LYS A 323 20.91 14.73 -5.40
CA LYS A 323 21.72 14.48 -4.19
C LYS A 323 22.82 13.46 -4.39
N GLY A 324 22.60 12.47 -5.26
CA GLY A 324 23.42 11.29 -5.26
C GLY A 324 23.91 10.79 -6.60
N ASN A 325 24.57 9.63 -6.55
CA ASN A 325 25.05 8.92 -7.72
C ASN A 325 23.91 8.10 -8.34
N ILE A 326 23.95 7.92 -9.65
CA ILE A 326 22.95 7.22 -10.41
C ILE A 326 23.59 6.01 -11.11
N HIS A 327 23.01 4.84 -10.90
CA HIS A 327 23.42 3.58 -11.49
C HIS A 327 22.28 3.04 -12.36
N GLU A 328 22.58 2.57 -13.54
CA GLU A 328 21.63 1.93 -14.46
C GLU A 328 22.00 0.47 -14.61
N ILE A 329 21.24 -0.43 -14.00
CA ILE A 329 21.51 -1.86 -13.97
C ILE A 329 20.21 -2.60 -14.33
N ILE A 330 20.13 -3.10 -15.56
CA ILE A 330 18.91 -3.72 -16.08
C ILE A 330 18.50 -4.95 -15.26
N ASP A 331 19.45 -5.83 -14.95
CA ASP A 331 19.17 -7.00 -14.13
C ASP A 331 18.88 -6.60 -12.69
N ARG A 332 17.64 -6.84 -12.26
CA ARG A 332 17.18 -6.40 -10.94
C ARG A 332 17.93 -7.10 -9.80
N ARG A 333 18.34 -8.35 -9.97
CA ARG A 333 19.13 -9.05 -8.96
C ARG A 333 20.52 -8.43 -8.81
N GLU A 334 21.15 -8.06 -9.92
CA GLU A 334 22.43 -7.34 -9.92
C GLU A 334 22.27 -5.94 -9.29
N ALA A 335 21.15 -5.26 -9.57
CA ALA A 335 20.82 -3.98 -8.95
C ALA A 335 20.70 -4.10 -7.41
N ILE A 336 20.02 -5.13 -6.92
CA ILE A 336 19.89 -5.43 -5.48
C ILE A 336 21.29 -5.73 -4.89
N ARG A 337 22.11 -6.55 -5.55
CA ARG A 337 23.48 -6.84 -5.13
C ARG A 337 24.31 -5.57 -5.03
N LYS A 338 24.21 -4.70 -6.02
CA LYS A 338 24.92 -3.41 -6.02
C LYS A 338 24.48 -2.52 -4.86
N ALA A 339 23.18 -2.43 -4.58
CA ALA A 339 22.64 -1.66 -3.47
C ALA A 339 23.20 -2.14 -2.12
N ILE A 340 23.15 -3.47 -1.91
CA ILE A 340 23.66 -4.11 -0.69
C ILE A 340 25.18 -3.91 -0.55
N ALA A 341 25.94 -3.97 -1.64
CA ALA A 341 27.39 -3.74 -1.64
C ALA A 341 27.78 -2.28 -1.38
N LEU A 342 26.91 -1.31 -1.69
CA LEU A 342 27.15 0.12 -1.42
C LEU A 342 26.82 0.48 0.03
N ALA A 343 25.92 -0.26 0.68
CA ALA A 343 25.40 0.09 1.99
C ALA A 343 26.47 -0.05 3.10
N GLN A 344 26.51 0.94 3.98
CA GLN A 344 27.35 0.99 5.17
C GLN A 344 26.47 1.00 6.44
N PRO A 345 27.02 0.67 7.61
CA PRO A 345 26.28 0.81 8.86
C PRO A 345 25.65 2.20 9.01
N GLY A 346 24.36 2.23 9.34
CA GLY A 346 23.57 3.45 9.44
C GLY A 346 22.79 3.83 8.17
N ASP A 347 23.07 3.19 7.02
CA ASP A 347 22.35 3.41 5.77
C ASP A 347 20.98 2.71 5.74
N ALA A 348 20.14 3.13 4.80
CA ALA A 348 18.90 2.45 4.46
C ALA A 348 18.86 2.11 2.97
N VAL A 349 18.63 0.85 2.64
CA VAL A 349 18.36 0.37 1.29
C VAL A 349 16.85 0.20 1.12
N VAL A 350 16.27 0.87 0.15
CA VAL A 350 14.82 0.81 -0.13
C VAL A 350 14.59 0.26 -1.53
N LEU A 351 13.97 -0.91 -1.59
CA LEU A 351 13.62 -1.63 -2.82
C LEU A 351 12.14 -1.45 -3.09
N THR A 352 11.78 -0.78 -4.19
CA THR A 352 10.38 -0.52 -4.53
C THR A 352 9.98 -1.10 -5.89
N GLY A 353 8.67 -1.24 -6.10
CA GLY A 353 8.03 -1.75 -7.31
C GLY A 353 7.53 -3.17 -7.18
N LYS A 354 8.39 -4.14 -6.88
CA LYS A 354 8.00 -5.56 -6.80
C LYS A 354 7.31 -5.95 -5.50
N GLY A 355 7.75 -5.40 -4.37
CA GLY A 355 7.16 -5.71 -3.07
C GLY A 355 7.01 -7.21 -2.83
N GLY A 356 5.78 -7.66 -2.54
CA GLY A 356 5.44 -9.07 -2.30
C GLY A 356 5.03 -9.85 -3.53
N GLU A 357 5.28 -9.37 -4.74
CA GLU A 357 4.95 -10.10 -5.97
C GLU A 357 5.79 -11.38 -6.13
N THR A 358 5.18 -12.41 -6.72
CA THR A 358 5.79 -13.75 -6.85
C THR A 358 6.37 -14.03 -8.23
N VAL A 359 6.20 -13.07 -9.15
CA VAL A 359 6.71 -13.19 -10.53
C VAL A 359 7.10 -11.82 -11.10
N MET A 360 8.03 -11.83 -12.03
CA MET A 360 8.33 -10.73 -12.93
C MET A 360 7.82 -11.09 -14.32
N VAL A 361 7.13 -10.17 -15.00
CA VAL A 361 6.62 -10.38 -16.36
C VAL A 361 7.60 -9.76 -17.37
N VAL A 362 8.10 -10.59 -18.26
CA VAL A 362 9.04 -10.20 -19.31
C VAL A 362 8.44 -10.46 -20.69
N GLU A 363 9.22 -10.30 -21.73
CA GLU A 363 8.83 -10.46 -23.12
C GLU A 363 7.94 -11.68 -23.37
N ASN A 364 6.96 -11.52 -24.27
CA ASN A 364 5.94 -12.53 -24.62
C ASN A 364 5.10 -12.98 -23.41
N GLU A 365 4.82 -12.06 -22.48
CA GLU A 365 4.07 -12.32 -21.24
C GLU A 365 4.66 -13.47 -20.38
N LYS A 366 5.92 -13.82 -20.61
CA LYS A 366 6.60 -14.86 -19.84
C LYS A 366 6.73 -14.42 -18.39
N ARG A 367 6.35 -15.31 -17.48
CA ARG A 367 6.42 -15.10 -16.03
C ARG A 367 7.66 -15.78 -15.48
N ILE A 368 8.57 -14.99 -14.93
CA ILE A 368 9.75 -15.49 -14.22
C ILE A 368 9.44 -15.51 -12.73
N PRO A 369 9.64 -16.62 -12.01
CA PRO A 369 9.49 -16.64 -10.56
C PRO A 369 10.35 -15.56 -9.90
N TRP A 370 9.76 -14.79 -8.97
CA TRP A 370 10.40 -13.69 -8.30
C TRP A 370 9.98 -13.67 -6.83
N ASP A 371 10.91 -13.39 -5.95
CA ASP A 371 10.66 -13.13 -4.54
C ASP A 371 11.73 -12.14 -4.06
N GLU A 372 11.34 -10.86 -3.99
CA GLU A 372 12.26 -9.76 -3.68
C GLU A 372 12.97 -9.98 -2.36
N ARG A 373 12.22 -10.32 -1.30
CA ARG A 373 12.78 -10.58 0.02
C ARG A 373 13.78 -11.72 0.01
N LYS A 374 13.43 -12.85 -0.61
CA LYS A 374 14.31 -14.01 -0.71
C LYS A 374 15.61 -13.68 -1.46
N ILE A 375 15.53 -12.90 -2.54
CA ILE A 375 16.70 -12.44 -3.29
C ILE A 375 17.59 -11.58 -2.39
N VAL A 376 17.03 -10.64 -1.65
CA VAL A 376 17.78 -9.84 -0.67
C VAL A 376 18.49 -10.73 0.34
N GLU A 377 17.78 -11.69 0.94
CA GLU A 377 18.37 -12.63 1.90
C GLU A 377 19.51 -13.48 1.28
N GLU A 378 19.36 -13.89 0.03
CA GLU A 378 20.40 -14.62 -0.69
C GLU A 378 21.65 -13.76 -0.99
N GLU A 379 21.45 -12.50 -1.38
CA GLU A 379 22.58 -11.58 -1.65
C GLU A 379 23.28 -11.16 -0.34
N LEU A 380 22.56 -10.97 0.75
CA LEU A 380 23.14 -10.70 2.09
C LEU A 380 24.07 -11.83 2.59
N ARG A 381 23.76 -13.09 2.26
CA ARG A 381 24.59 -14.24 2.65
C ARG A 381 25.94 -14.31 1.91
N LYS A 382 26.07 -13.58 0.80
CA LYS A 382 27.30 -13.54 -0.01
C LYS A 382 28.29 -12.45 0.43
N LEU A 383 27.85 -11.55 1.32
CA LEU A 383 28.68 -10.53 1.98
C LEU A 383 29.32 -11.09 3.25
#